data_cd3733c234d14868c88fee7a97d5631d
#
_entry.id   cd3733c234d14868c88fee7a97d5631d
#
_cell.length_a   1.000
_cell.length_b   1.000
_cell.length_c   1.000
_cell.angle_alpha   90.00
_cell.angle_beta   90.00
_cell.angle_gamma   90.00
#
_symmetry.space_group_name_H-M   'P 1'
#
loop_
_entity.id
_entity.type
_entity.pdbx_description
1 polymer ?
#
loop_
_entity_poly.entity_id
_entity_poly.type
_entity_poly.pdbx_seq_one_letter_code
_entity_poly.pdbx_strand_id
1 'polypeptide(L)'
;AGQELRPIVEAVGVWGQRWVTTEATLSHLDANLLMWDIRRNVRPEPAPAARTTIEFIFGDRAPPQRNYWLVVERGHEADLCTVDPGYDVDLYVSTDVRTLTEVWLGYSDWSHATARGALRLTGTPERAAQLRAWLPGSAFAAVAKQAA
;
A
#
# COMPACT_ATOMS: atom_id res chain seq x y z
N ALA A 1 -16.99 24.72 -2.05
CA ALA A 1 -17.65 23.73 -2.93
C ALA A 1 -17.01 22.34 -2.83
N GLY A 2 -15.68 22.19 -2.93
CA GLY A 2 -15.06 20.85 -2.91
C GLY A 2 -15.28 20.04 -1.62
N GLN A 3 -15.35 20.69 -0.46
CA GLN A 3 -15.56 20.02 0.82
C GLN A 3 -16.98 19.46 0.96
N GLU A 4 -17.96 20.07 0.32
CA GLU A 4 -19.35 19.60 0.34
C GLU A 4 -19.58 18.34 -0.49
N LEU A 5 -18.71 18.10 -1.51
CA LEU A 5 -18.73 16.90 -2.32
C LEU A 5 -18.04 15.70 -1.66
N ARG A 6 -17.20 15.95 -0.66
CA ARG A 6 -16.45 14.89 0.02
C ARG A 6 -17.31 13.75 0.54
N PRO A 7 -18.44 14.01 1.26
CA PRO A 7 -19.32 12.93 1.72
C PRO A 7 -19.92 12.09 0.59
N ILE A 8 -20.20 12.73 -0.55
CA ILE A 8 -20.74 12.05 -1.73
C ILE A 8 -19.70 11.13 -2.35
N VAL A 9 -18.46 11.63 -2.50
CA VAL A 9 -17.35 10.83 -3.04
C VAL A 9 -17.01 9.66 -2.11
N GLU A 10 -17.02 9.89 -0.80
CA GLU A 10 -16.81 8.84 0.20
C GLU A 10 -17.93 7.79 0.14
N ALA A 11 -19.19 8.21 0.01
CA ALA A 11 -20.33 7.30 -0.13
C ALA A 11 -20.24 6.45 -1.41
N VAL A 12 -19.85 7.04 -2.53
CA VAL A 12 -19.60 6.32 -3.79
C VAL A 12 -18.42 5.34 -3.64
N GLY A 13 -17.36 5.72 -2.95
CA GLY A 13 -16.25 4.83 -2.64
C GLY A 13 -16.68 3.61 -1.81
N VAL A 14 -17.46 3.82 -0.77
CA VAL A 14 -18.03 2.74 0.08
C VAL A 14 -18.94 1.83 -0.76
N TRP A 15 -19.80 2.41 -1.60
CA TRP A 15 -20.66 1.65 -2.50
C TRP A 15 -19.84 0.80 -3.47
N GLY A 16 -18.83 1.40 -4.11
CA GLY A 16 -17.94 0.70 -5.02
C GLY A 16 -17.20 -0.47 -4.36
N GLN A 17 -16.71 -0.27 -3.13
CA GLN A 17 -16.06 -1.31 -2.36
C GLN A 17 -16.98 -2.51 -2.07
N ARG A 18 -18.26 -2.24 -1.83
CA ARG A 18 -19.25 -3.29 -1.54
C ARG A 18 -19.68 -4.09 -2.77
N TRP A 19 -19.80 -3.42 -3.91
CA TRP A 19 -20.54 -3.97 -5.05
C TRP A 19 -19.73 -4.16 -6.32
N VAL A 20 -18.64 -3.44 -6.52
CA VAL A 20 -17.92 -3.35 -7.81
C VAL A 20 -16.63 -4.16 -7.85
N THR A 21 -16.39 -5.09 -6.97
CA THR A 21 -15.16 -5.89 -7.03
C THR A 21 -15.32 -7.04 -8.00
N THR A 22 -14.88 -6.86 -9.22
CA THR A 22 -14.80 -7.93 -10.21
C THR A 22 -13.34 -8.27 -10.51
N GLU A 23 -13.09 -9.50 -10.98
CA GLU A 23 -11.79 -9.91 -11.51
C GLU A 23 -11.28 -8.93 -12.58
N ALA A 24 -12.19 -8.36 -13.38
CA ALA A 24 -11.86 -7.35 -14.39
C ALA A 24 -11.23 -6.08 -13.77
N THR A 25 -11.70 -5.67 -12.60
CA THR A 25 -11.14 -4.51 -11.89
C THR A 25 -9.73 -4.79 -11.37
N LEU A 26 -9.48 -6.02 -10.92
CA LEU A 26 -8.17 -6.45 -10.42
C LEU A 26 -7.17 -6.75 -11.54
N SER A 27 -7.61 -6.94 -12.79
CA SER A 27 -6.72 -7.23 -13.92
C SER A 27 -6.03 -6.00 -14.52
N HIS A 28 -6.55 -4.78 -14.25
CA HIS A 28 -6.03 -3.51 -14.79
C HIS A 28 -5.49 -2.59 -13.69
N LEU A 29 -4.85 -3.15 -12.67
CA LEU A 29 -4.31 -2.39 -11.55
C LEU A 29 -3.10 -1.56 -11.97
N ASP A 30 -3.08 -0.30 -11.54
CA ASP A 30 -1.99 0.62 -11.74
C ASP A 30 -1.12 0.70 -10.47
N ALA A 31 0.16 0.32 -10.61
CA ALA A 31 1.11 0.37 -9.51
C ALA A 31 1.33 1.79 -8.99
N ASN A 32 1.32 2.80 -9.87
CA ASN A 32 1.48 4.20 -9.46
C ASN A 32 0.33 4.65 -8.57
N LEU A 33 -0.92 4.36 -8.97
CA LEU A 33 -2.09 4.73 -8.17
C LEU A 33 -2.07 4.06 -6.80
N LEU A 34 -1.74 2.77 -6.74
CA LEU A 34 -1.60 2.05 -5.48
C LEU A 34 -0.54 2.67 -4.58
N MET A 35 0.64 2.93 -5.10
CA MET A 35 1.76 3.46 -4.31
C MET A 35 1.50 4.90 -3.86
N TRP A 36 0.86 5.73 -4.67
CA TRP A 36 0.45 7.07 -4.27
C TRP A 36 -0.64 7.06 -3.20
N ASP A 37 -1.57 6.10 -3.26
CA ASP A 37 -2.57 5.94 -2.19
C ASP A 37 -1.93 5.48 -0.88
N ILE A 38 -1.02 4.53 -0.94
CA ILE A 38 -0.21 4.09 0.21
C ILE A 38 0.56 5.29 0.81
N ARG A 39 1.27 6.07 0.00
CA ARG A 39 2.02 7.24 0.45
C ARG A 39 1.13 8.24 1.19
N ARG A 40 -0.07 8.51 0.70
CA ARG A 40 -1.00 9.45 1.32
C ARG A 40 -1.59 8.96 2.64
N ASN A 41 -1.70 7.65 2.82
CA ASN A 41 -2.36 7.04 3.96
C ASN A 41 -1.41 6.36 4.94
N VAL A 42 -0.11 6.35 4.68
CA VAL A 42 0.88 5.84 5.63
C VAL A 42 0.81 6.64 6.93
N ARG A 43 0.81 5.93 8.05
CA ARG A 43 0.75 6.52 9.39
C ARG A 43 1.96 6.05 10.19
N PRO A 44 3.06 6.80 10.18
CA PRO A 44 4.29 6.41 10.87
C PRO A 44 4.17 6.64 12.39
N GLU A 45 3.38 5.79 13.02
CA GLU A 45 3.17 5.76 14.47
C GLU A 45 3.61 4.37 15.02
N PRO A 46 4.61 4.30 15.91
CA PRO A 46 5.48 5.40 16.33
C PRO A 46 6.40 5.89 15.20
N ALA A 47 6.75 7.18 15.27
CA ALA A 47 7.65 7.77 14.28
C ALA A 47 9.05 7.11 14.34
N PRO A 48 9.72 6.94 13.20
CA PRO A 48 11.04 6.31 13.18
C PRO A 48 12.08 7.18 13.90
N ALA A 49 13.06 6.53 14.52
CA ALA A 49 14.18 7.23 15.19
C ALA A 49 15.11 7.89 14.15
N ALA A 50 15.24 7.28 12.97
CA ALA A 50 16.02 7.78 11.83
C ALA A 50 15.21 7.59 10.56
N ARG A 51 15.66 8.20 9.45
CA ARG A 51 15.08 7.95 8.12
C ARG A 51 14.93 6.46 7.90
N THR A 52 13.76 6.04 7.46
CA THR A 52 13.48 4.66 7.12
C THR A 52 13.06 4.58 5.66
N THR A 53 13.77 3.79 4.89
CA THR A 53 13.53 3.60 3.45
C THR A 53 13.03 2.18 3.21
N ILE A 54 11.88 2.08 2.54
CA ILE A 54 11.23 0.82 2.21
C ILE A 54 11.14 0.73 0.68
N GLU A 55 11.74 -0.28 0.10
CA GLU A 55 11.64 -0.54 -1.33
C GLU A 55 10.56 -1.57 -1.63
N PHE A 56 9.60 -1.16 -2.47
CA PHE A 56 8.57 -2.05 -3.02
C PHE A 56 9.01 -2.51 -4.40
N ILE A 57 9.01 -3.83 -4.60
CA ILE A 57 9.43 -4.47 -5.86
C ILE A 57 8.27 -5.28 -6.40
N PHE A 58 7.72 -4.84 -7.53
CA PHE A 58 6.64 -5.53 -8.23
C PHE A 58 7.21 -6.46 -9.31
N GLY A 59 7.22 -7.77 -9.03
CA GLY A 59 7.77 -8.78 -9.92
C GLY A 59 6.99 -8.94 -11.24
N ASP A 60 5.74 -8.49 -11.27
CA ASP A 60 4.84 -8.54 -12.43
C ASP A 60 4.88 -7.27 -13.30
N ARG A 61 5.77 -6.33 -12.99
CA ARG A 61 5.92 -5.08 -13.75
C ARG A 61 7.34 -4.92 -14.30
N ALA A 62 7.42 -4.23 -15.44
CA ALA A 62 8.67 -3.77 -16.01
C ALA A 62 9.02 -2.35 -15.51
N PRO A 63 10.30 -1.91 -15.53
CA PRO A 63 10.62 -0.51 -15.28
C PRO A 63 9.85 0.42 -16.24
N PRO A 64 9.42 1.62 -15.79
CA PRO A 64 9.69 2.24 -14.48
C PRO A 64 8.70 1.86 -13.37
N GLN A 65 7.71 1.01 -13.61
CA GLN A 65 6.65 0.65 -12.65
C GLN A 65 7.00 -0.53 -11.75
N ARG A 66 8.26 -0.95 -11.75
CA ARG A 66 8.70 -2.11 -10.97
C ARG A 66 9.12 -1.75 -9.55
N ASN A 67 9.82 -0.66 -9.37
CA ASN A 67 10.43 -0.28 -8.10
C ASN A 67 9.93 1.07 -7.60
N TYR A 68 9.60 1.12 -6.32
CA TYR A 68 9.18 2.33 -5.61
C TYR A 68 9.86 2.38 -4.25
N TRP A 69 10.30 3.57 -3.82
CA TRP A 69 10.91 3.80 -2.52
C TRP A 69 10.01 4.70 -1.69
N LEU A 70 9.51 4.18 -0.58
CA LEU A 70 8.79 4.96 0.42
C LEU A 70 9.79 5.39 1.49
N VAL A 71 9.97 6.70 1.61
CA VAL A 71 10.91 7.30 2.56
C VAL A 71 10.12 7.96 3.69
N VAL A 72 10.37 7.53 4.91
CA VAL A 72 9.67 8.01 6.10
C VAL A 72 10.68 8.64 7.05
N GLU A 73 10.44 9.90 7.41
CA GLU A 73 11.24 10.64 8.39
C GLU A 73 10.34 11.25 9.45
N ARG A 74 10.86 11.35 10.68
CA ARG A 74 10.15 12.00 11.78
C ARG A 74 9.86 13.46 11.45
N GLY A 75 8.60 13.87 11.65
CA GLY A 75 8.18 15.25 11.45
C GLY A 75 8.00 15.69 10.00
N HIS A 76 8.09 14.76 9.06
CA HIS A 76 7.87 15.00 7.64
C HIS A 76 6.76 14.09 7.10
N GLU A 77 6.07 14.54 6.07
CA GLU A 77 5.23 13.65 5.27
C GLU A 77 6.09 12.57 4.61
N ALA A 78 5.54 11.37 4.48
CA ALA A 78 6.22 10.32 3.73
C ALA A 78 6.43 10.74 2.27
N ASP A 79 7.58 10.42 1.73
CA ASP A 79 7.91 10.69 0.34
C ASP A 79 7.90 9.38 -0.47
N LEU A 80 7.53 9.48 -1.75
CA LEU A 80 7.50 8.35 -2.66
C LEU A 80 8.40 8.65 -3.86
N CYS A 81 9.46 7.87 -4.01
CA CYS A 81 10.40 7.99 -5.11
C CYS A 81 10.16 6.86 -6.13
N THR A 82 10.14 7.22 -7.40
CA THR A 82 10.05 6.27 -8.54
C THR A 82 11.42 6.00 -9.16
N VAL A 83 12.43 6.70 -8.67
CA VAL A 83 13.85 6.52 -8.99
C VAL A 83 14.59 6.31 -7.67
N ASP A 84 15.59 5.45 -7.66
CA ASP A 84 16.39 5.17 -6.47
C ASP A 84 16.92 6.47 -5.85
N PRO A 85 16.51 6.81 -4.62
CA PRO A 85 16.96 8.04 -3.94
C PRO A 85 18.40 7.95 -3.41
N GLY A 86 19.05 6.79 -3.52
CA GLY A 86 20.43 6.57 -3.07
C GLY A 86 20.57 6.35 -1.56
N TYR A 87 19.48 6.07 -0.84
CA TYR A 87 19.50 5.74 0.58
C TYR A 87 19.62 4.23 0.79
N ASP A 88 20.22 3.84 1.91
CA ASP A 88 20.20 2.44 2.32
C ASP A 88 18.75 1.98 2.56
N VAL A 89 18.42 0.81 2.03
CA VAL A 89 17.08 0.24 2.17
C VAL A 89 16.99 -0.55 3.46
N ASP A 90 16.05 -0.18 4.32
CA ASP A 90 15.81 -0.84 5.61
C ASP A 90 14.93 -2.08 5.49
N LEU A 91 14.03 -2.09 4.51
CA LEU A 91 13.10 -3.21 4.27
C LEU A 91 12.75 -3.29 2.79
N TYR A 92 12.79 -4.52 2.26
CA TYR A 92 12.29 -4.83 0.91
C TYR A 92 10.92 -5.52 1.00
N VAL A 93 9.99 -5.07 0.17
CA VAL A 93 8.67 -5.68 -0.02
C VAL A 93 8.60 -6.20 -1.45
N SER A 94 8.78 -7.50 -1.64
CA SER A 94 8.70 -8.15 -2.95
C SER A 94 7.34 -8.80 -3.12
N THR A 95 6.60 -8.41 -4.14
CA THR A 95 5.23 -8.87 -4.36
C THR A 95 4.80 -8.60 -5.82
N ASP A 96 3.54 -8.81 -6.13
CA ASP A 96 2.87 -8.34 -7.33
C ASP A 96 1.84 -7.26 -6.99
N VAL A 97 1.42 -6.47 -7.99
CA VAL A 97 0.51 -5.34 -7.77
C VAL A 97 -0.84 -5.82 -7.24
N ARG A 98 -1.36 -6.94 -7.75
CA ARG A 98 -2.63 -7.51 -7.28
C ARG A 98 -2.59 -7.88 -5.81
N THR A 99 -1.58 -8.63 -5.40
CA THR A 99 -1.42 -9.08 -4.00
C THR A 99 -1.37 -7.89 -3.03
N LEU A 100 -0.55 -6.88 -3.33
CA LEU A 100 -0.47 -5.71 -2.46
C LEU A 100 -1.78 -4.91 -2.46
N THR A 101 -2.46 -4.81 -3.59
CA THR A 101 -3.78 -4.17 -3.67
C THR A 101 -4.82 -4.91 -2.81
N GLU A 102 -4.85 -6.23 -2.86
CA GLU A 102 -5.76 -7.04 -2.04
C GLU A 102 -5.51 -6.82 -0.54
N VAL A 103 -4.24 -6.78 -0.13
CA VAL A 103 -3.87 -6.48 1.27
C VAL A 103 -4.26 -5.05 1.63
N TRP A 104 -3.99 -4.08 0.76
CA TRP A 104 -4.31 -2.68 0.99
C TRP A 104 -5.81 -2.40 1.08
N LEU A 105 -6.60 -3.06 0.26
CA LEU A 105 -8.07 -2.95 0.26
C LEU A 105 -8.75 -3.81 1.35
N GLY A 106 -8.01 -4.61 2.09
CA GLY A 106 -8.54 -5.46 3.14
C GLY A 106 -9.19 -6.76 2.64
N TYR A 107 -8.92 -7.17 1.40
CA TYR A 107 -9.41 -8.44 0.84
C TYR A 107 -8.55 -9.63 1.28
N SER A 108 -7.32 -9.37 1.64
CA SER A 108 -6.36 -10.28 2.21
C SER A 108 -5.63 -9.58 3.35
N ASP A 109 -4.81 -10.30 4.09
CA ASP A 109 -3.94 -9.74 5.10
C ASP A 109 -2.46 -10.09 4.84
N TRP A 110 -1.57 -9.40 5.54
CA TRP A 110 -0.13 -9.59 5.43
C TRP A 110 0.30 -11.03 5.69
N SER A 111 -0.29 -11.65 6.72
CA SER A 111 0.06 -13.02 7.13
C SER A 111 -0.33 -14.03 6.07
N HIS A 112 -1.52 -13.93 5.51
CA HIS A 112 -2.00 -14.80 4.45
C HIS A 112 -1.16 -14.64 3.16
N ALA A 113 -0.91 -13.40 2.73
CA ALA A 113 -0.10 -13.12 1.55
C ALA A 113 1.34 -13.63 1.69
N THR A 114 1.92 -13.50 2.89
CA THR A 114 3.27 -14.01 3.21
C THR A 114 3.28 -15.54 3.26
N ALA A 115 2.30 -16.16 3.90
CA ALA A 115 2.23 -17.62 4.05
C ALA A 115 2.13 -18.34 2.69
N ARG A 116 1.41 -17.79 1.73
CA ARG A 116 1.31 -18.34 0.37
C ARG A 116 2.46 -17.94 -0.56
N GLY A 117 3.45 -17.20 -0.06
CA GLY A 117 4.62 -16.78 -0.82
C GLY A 117 4.38 -15.69 -1.86
N ALA A 118 3.20 -15.08 -1.87
CA ALA A 118 2.86 -14.00 -2.82
C ALA A 118 3.44 -12.64 -2.40
N LEU A 119 3.81 -12.49 -1.13
CA LEU A 119 4.45 -11.31 -0.58
C LEU A 119 5.62 -11.75 0.31
N ARG A 120 6.78 -11.12 0.12
CA ARG A 120 7.97 -11.36 0.92
C ARG A 120 8.49 -10.07 1.53
N LEU A 121 8.76 -10.11 2.81
CA LEU A 121 9.43 -9.01 3.53
C LEU A 121 10.88 -9.44 3.83
N THR A 122 11.84 -8.66 3.34
CA THR A 122 13.27 -8.92 3.56
C THR A 122 13.88 -7.77 4.34
N GLY A 123 14.30 -8.05 5.55
CA GLY A 123 14.83 -7.11 6.52
C GLY A 123 14.70 -7.69 7.93
N THR A 124 14.81 -6.85 8.95
CA THR A 124 14.64 -7.32 10.33
C THR A 124 13.15 -7.53 10.67
N PRO A 125 12.83 -8.44 11.60
CA PRO A 125 11.45 -8.62 12.07
C PRO A 125 10.82 -7.34 12.61
N GLU A 126 11.60 -6.47 13.24
CA GLU A 126 11.17 -5.18 13.77
C GLU A 126 10.74 -4.23 12.65
N ARG A 127 11.49 -4.18 11.55
CA ARG A 127 11.14 -3.37 10.38
C ARG A 127 9.88 -3.89 9.68
N ALA A 128 9.74 -5.19 9.58
CA ALA A 128 8.52 -5.81 9.04
C ALA A 128 7.28 -5.50 9.89
N ALA A 129 7.40 -5.58 11.21
CA ALA A 129 6.32 -5.22 12.14
C ALA A 129 5.99 -3.73 12.07
N GLN A 130 7.01 -2.88 11.97
CA GLN A 130 6.87 -1.42 11.83
C GLN A 130 6.10 -1.06 10.56
N LEU A 131 6.44 -1.66 9.41
CA LEU A 131 5.72 -1.43 8.16
C LEU A 131 4.24 -1.79 8.28
N ARG A 132 3.93 -2.96 8.85
CA ARG A 132 2.53 -3.40 9.06
C ARG A 132 1.74 -2.42 9.92
N ALA A 133 2.36 -1.88 10.96
CA ALA A 133 1.74 -0.89 11.83
C ALA A 133 1.52 0.46 11.11
N TRP A 134 2.40 0.84 10.21
CA TRP A 134 2.32 2.10 9.47
C TRP A 134 1.34 2.06 8.30
N LEU A 135 1.01 0.88 7.80
CA LEU A 135 0.10 0.69 6.67
C LEU A 135 -1.26 0.16 7.15
N PRO A 136 -2.18 1.06 7.56
CA PRO A 136 -3.48 0.65 8.12
C PRO A 136 -4.43 0.07 7.06
N GLY A 137 -4.09 0.19 5.79
CA GLY A 137 -4.95 -0.11 4.66
C GLY A 137 -5.60 1.13 4.06
N SER A 138 -6.34 0.94 2.99
CA SER A 138 -7.09 2.01 2.34
C SER A 138 -8.20 2.54 3.26
N ALA A 139 -8.67 3.76 3.01
CA ALA A 139 -9.79 4.35 3.74
C ALA A 139 -11.07 3.49 3.70
N PHE A 140 -11.16 2.57 2.73
CA PHE A 140 -12.31 1.67 2.52
C PHE A 140 -12.05 0.23 2.97
N ALA A 141 -10.88 -0.08 3.52
CA ALA A 141 -10.50 -1.45 3.91
C ALA A 141 -11.44 -2.07 4.96
N ALA A 142 -12.03 -1.23 5.82
CA ALA A 142 -12.99 -1.68 6.83
C ALA A 142 -14.41 -1.93 6.30
N VAL A 143 -14.69 -1.62 5.03
CA VAL A 143 -16.02 -1.82 4.43
C VAL A 143 -16.20 -3.29 4.08
N ALA A 144 -17.15 -3.96 4.75
CA ALA A 144 -17.48 -5.35 4.46
C ALA A 144 -17.99 -5.51 3.01
N LYS A 145 -17.45 -6.50 2.29
CA LYS A 145 -17.98 -6.92 1.00
C LYS A 145 -19.36 -7.53 1.20
N GLN A 146 -20.31 -7.14 0.37
CA GLN A 146 -21.57 -7.85 0.25
C GLN A 146 -21.44 -8.84 -0.91
N ALA A 147 -21.69 -10.11 -0.62
CA ALA A 147 -21.80 -11.13 -1.67
C ALA A 147 -22.94 -10.74 -2.62
N ALA A 148 -22.65 -10.78 -3.89
CA ALA A 148 -23.67 -10.56 -4.91
C ALA A 148 -24.69 -11.69 -4.91
#